data_0394b240d95babbf678a5fc9e3890c74
#
_entry.id   0394b240d95babbf678a5fc9e3890c74
#
_cell.length_a   1.000
_cell.length_b   1.000
_cell.length_c   1.000
_cell.angle_alpha   90.00
_cell.angle_beta   90.00
_cell.angle_gamma   90.00
#
_symmetry.space_group_name_H-M   'P 1'
#
loop_
_entity.id
_entity.type
_entity.pdbx_description
1 polymer ?
#
loop_
_entity_poly.entity_id
_entity_poly.type
_entity_poly.pdbx_seq_one_letter_code
_entity_poly.pdbx_strand_id
1 'polypeptide(L)'
;MIQFKKPKFWDLKKPNSISIALKPISIIIKNLVKIKYLVSSRKTYPNIKLICVGNIYLGGTGKTSLCLKLYELLSKKYKCCFIKKYYKNQKDEQMLLENKGKLYCNKKRSTAIISAINDKYDIAILDDGLQDLEIKFDKEIICFNGKNWIGNGLTIPSGPLREEFRLLSKYKNICINGDLENKDLILKELNNLSKSFKIFTSEYYPTNIDEFEKKKNYLAFSGIGNHKSFISMLKKYDLKIIKEIEFPDHYQFSPNDIKKILNTAEDENLEIITTEKDYLRLNNIDNKKINYVKSELKLDNENEFIKIILEDVNQI
;
A
#
# COMPACT_ATOMS: atom_id res chain seq x y z
N MET A 1 -15.88 -14.53 -9.44
CA MET A 1 -15.59 -13.09 -9.60
C MET A 1 -14.27 -12.97 -10.35
N ILE A 2 -14.22 -12.26 -11.47
CA ILE A 2 -12.98 -12.13 -12.25
C ILE A 2 -12.00 -11.29 -11.42
N GLN A 3 -10.90 -11.90 -10.96
CA GLN A 3 -9.83 -11.16 -10.29
C GLN A 3 -9.05 -10.39 -11.36
N PHE A 4 -8.99 -9.08 -11.21
CA PHE A 4 -8.23 -8.23 -12.12
C PHE A 4 -6.73 -8.48 -11.91
N LYS A 5 -6.10 -9.14 -12.85
CA LYS A 5 -4.66 -9.30 -12.88
C LYS A 5 -4.04 -8.08 -13.57
N LYS A 6 -3.16 -7.37 -12.88
CA LYS A 6 -2.45 -6.23 -13.45
C LYS A 6 -1.73 -6.64 -14.75
N PRO A 7 -1.93 -5.92 -15.86
CA PRO A 7 -1.24 -6.22 -17.11
C PRO A 7 0.28 -6.04 -16.98
N LYS A 8 1.06 -7.00 -17.46
CA LYS A 8 2.54 -6.95 -17.40
C LYS A 8 3.14 -5.72 -18.08
N PHE A 9 2.50 -5.21 -19.15
CA PHE A 9 2.98 -4.04 -19.87
C PHE A 9 2.90 -2.72 -19.08
N TRP A 10 2.16 -2.69 -17.96
CA TRP A 10 2.13 -1.53 -17.08
C TRP A 10 3.43 -1.30 -16.33
N ASP A 11 4.19 -2.37 -16.03
CA ASP A 11 5.45 -2.31 -15.32
C ASP A 11 6.68 -2.10 -16.23
N LEU A 12 6.47 -1.98 -17.53
CA LEU A 12 7.54 -1.62 -18.45
C LEU A 12 7.99 -0.17 -18.21
N LYS A 13 9.28 0.11 -18.34
CA LYS A 13 9.83 1.47 -18.23
C LYS A 13 9.39 2.41 -19.36
N LYS A 14 8.91 1.85 -20.50
CA LYS A 14 8.42 2.59 -21.66
C LYS A 14 7.11 1.99 -22.17
N PRO A 15 6.20 2.82 -22.73
CA PRO A 15 4.99 2.34 -23.37
C PRO A 15 5.29 1.39 -24.54
N ASN A 16 4.54 0.30 -24.65
CA ASN A 16 4.54 -0.61 -25.80
C ASN A 16 3.33 -0.34 -26.72
N SER A 17 3.18 -1.12 -27.79
CA SER A 17 2.10 -0.96 -28.77
C SER A 17 0.71 -1.06 -28.14
N ILE A 18 0.49 -1.97 -27.17
CA ILE A 18 -0.77 -2.10 -26.43
C ILE A 18 -1.06 -0.84 -25.63
N SER A 19 -0.06 -0.32 -24.90
CA SER A 19 -0.19 0.93 -24.15
C SER A 19 -0.59 2.10 -25.06
N ILE A 20 0.01 2.17 -26.26
CA ILE A 20 -0.27 3.24 -27.22
C ILE A 20 -1.69 3.10 -27.76
N ALA A 21 -2.13 1.88 -28.14
CA ALA A 21 -3.48 1.63 -28.64
C ALA A 21 -4.58 1.97 -27.60
N LEU A 22 -4.30 1.86 -26.31
CA LEU A 22 -5.23 2.17 -25.23
C LEU A 22 -5.26 3.67 -24.85
N LYS A 23 -4.35 4.51 -25.35
CA LYS A 23 -4.28 5.94 -25.01
C LYS A 23 -5.60 6.70 -25.22
N PRO A 24 -6.36 6.51 -26.33
CA PRO A 24 -7.63 7.24 -26.51
C PRO A 24 -8.62 6.98 -25.36
N ILE A 25 -8.69 5.74 -24.87
CA ILE A 25 -9.56 5.37 -23.73
C ILE A 25 -9.08 6.06 -22.45
N SER A 26 -7.76 6.10 -22.21
CA SER A 26 -7.19 6.82 -21.06
C SER A 26 -7.53 8.32 -21.08
N ILE A 27 -7.53 8.95 -22.26
CA ILE A 27 -7.90 10.37 -22.41
C ILE A 27 -9.37 10.59 -22.03
N ILE A 28 -10.27 9.70 -22.45
CA ILE A 28 -11.70 9.79 -22.11
C ILE A 28 -11.87 9.66 -20.58
N ILE A 29 -11.29 8.63 -19.96
CA ILE A 29 -11.37 8.41 -18.50
C ILE A 29 -10.83 9.62 -17.75
N LYS A 30 -9.67 10.14 -18.16
CA LYS A 30 -9.06 11.33 -17.57
C LYS A 30 -10.00 12.54 -17.60
N ASN A 31 -10.65 12.79 -18.72
CA ASN A 31 -11.60 13.93 -18.86
C ASN A 31 -12.83 13.74 -17.95
N LEU A 32 -13.36 12.52 -17.84
CA LEU A 32 -14.46 12.21 -16.93
C LEU A 32 -14.04 12.44 -15.46
N VAL A 33 -12.84 12.02 -15.06
CA VAL A 33 -12.29 12.28 -13.71
C VAL A 33 -12.14 13.79 -13.49
N LYS A 34 -11.61 14.54 -14.48
CA LYS A 34 -11.47 16.01 -14.38
C LYS A 34 -12.81 16.71 -14.18
N ILE A 35 -13.85 16.32 -14.93
CA ILE A 35 -15.21 16.86 -14.77
C ILE A 35 -15.71 16.57 -13.35
N LYS A 36 -15.54 15.34 -12.86
CA LYS A 36 -15.92 14.99 -11.50
C LYS A 36 -15.21 15.86 -10.45
N TYR A 37 -13.94 16.19 -10.66
CA TYR A 37 -13.18 17.12 -9.80
C TYR A 37 -13.80 18.53 -9.79
N LEU A 38 -14.23 19.03 -10.93
CA LEU A 38 -14.77 20.39 -11.06
C LEU A 38 -16.15 20.57 -10.39
N VAL A 39 -16.96 19.49 -10.36
CA VAL A 39 -18.31 19.53 -9.77
C VAL A 39 -18.37 19.06 -8.31
N SER A 40 -17.28 18.52 -7.77
CA SER A 40 -17.28 18.03 -6.38
C SER A 40 -16.97 19.15 -5.40
N SER A 41 -17.81 19.24 -4.36
CA SER A 41 -17.59 20.11 -3.19
C SER A 41 -16.92 19.30 -2.08
N ARG A 42 -15.79 19.79 -1.58
CA ARG A 42 -15.05 19.15 -0.49
C ARG A 42 -15.51 19.63 0.87
N LYS A 43 -15.88 18.70 1.74
CA LYS A 43 -16.25 18.98 3.12
C LYS A 43 -15.01 19.00 4.03
N THR A 44 -14.97 19.97 4.94
CA THR A 44 -14.00 20.06 6.04
C THR A 44 -14.58 19.47 7.30
N TYR A 45 -13.72 18.95 8.17
CA TYR A 45 -14.08 18.34 9.46
C TYR A 45 -13.21 18.94 10.57
N PRO A 46 -13.58 20.13 11.10
CA PRO A 46 -12.69 20.88 12.00
C PRO A 46 -12.38 20.18 13.32
N ASN A 47 -13.25 19.25 13.75
CA ASN A 47 -13.13 18.57 15.05
C ASN A 47 -12.27 17.29 15.02
N ILE A 48 -11.59 17.00 13.92
CA ILE A 48 -10.68 15.87 13.78
C ILE A 48 -9.67 16.17 12.67
N LYS A 49 -8.42 15.81 12.87
CA LYS A 49 -7.40 15.95 11.82
C LYS A 49 -7.40 14.72 10.90
N LEU A 50 -7.50 14.94 9.60
CA LEU A 50 -7.58 13.91 8.59
C LEU A 50 -6.25 13.77 7.85
N ILE A 51 -5.54 12.67 8.09
CA ILE A 51 -4.30 12.32 7.40
C ILE A 51 -4.62 11.24 6.36
N CYS A 52 -4.54 11.58 5.09
CA CYS A 52 -4.79 10.66 3.99
C CYS A 52 -3.49 10.03 3.49
N VAL A 53 -3.41 8.71 3.56
CA VAL A 53 -2.36 7.93 2.89
C VAL A 53 -2.94 7.35 1.61
N GLY A 54 -2.40 7.76 0.48
CA GLY A 54 -2.92 7.34 -0.82
C GLY A 54 -1.83 7.06 -1.84
N ASN A 55 -2.22 6.76 -3.06
CA ASN A 55 -1.31 6.57 -4.18
C ASN A 55 -1.94 7.00 -5.50
N ILE A 56 -1.09 7.26 -6.49
CA ILE A 56 -1.51 7.45 -7.88
C ILE A 56 -1.21 6.24 -8.76
N TYR A 57 -0.53 5.22 -8.24
CA TYR A 57 -0.20 3.98 -8.93
C TYR A 57 -1.13 2.84 -8.49
N LEU A 58 -1.71 2.10 -9.44
CA LEU A 58 -2.59 0.96 -9.13
C LEU A 58 -1.76 -0.28 -8.79
N GLY A 59 -1.73 -0.66 -7.52
CA GLY A 59 -0.98 -1.80 -7.01
C GLY A 59 -0.44 -1.58 -5.61
N GLY A 60 0.35 -2.53 -5.13
CA GLY A 60 0.97 -2.52 -3.80
C GLY A 60 2.05 -1.45 -3.65
N THR A 61 1.69 -0.29 -3.13
CA THR A 61 2.60 0.83 -2.86
C THR A 61 2.92 1.00 -1.38
N GLY A 62 2.42 0.11 -0.50
CA GLY A 62 2.70 0.15 0.94
C GLY A 62 1.83 1.11 1.74
N LYS A 63 0.67 1.54 1.23
CA LYS A 63 -0.27 2.46 1.93
C LYS A 63 -0.65 1.96 3.31
N THR A 64 -1.17 0.75 3.40
CA THR A 64 -1.62 0.16 4.67
C THR A 64 -0.49 0.07 5.69
N SER A 65 0.71 -0.33 5.27
CA SER A 65 1.90 -0.38 6.13
C SER A 65 2.29 1.01 6.64
N LEU A 66 2.18 2.05 5.79
CA LEU A 66 2.43 3.42 6.22
C LEU A 66 1.33 3.93 7.17
N CYS A 67 0.06 3.55 6.97
CA CYS A 67 -1.01 3.85 7.93
C CYS A 67 -0.71 3.24 9.31
N LEU A 68 -0.27 1.98 9.36
CA LEU A 68 0.12 1.29 10.60
C LEU A 68 1.29 2.01 11.28
N LYS A 69 2.31 2.40 10.50
CA LYS A 69 3.47 3.14 11.03
C LYS A 69 3.08 4.52 11.56
N LEU A 70 2.25 5.26 10.84
CA LEU A 70 1.71 6.55 11.32
C LEU A 70 0.95 6.38 12.64
N TYR A 71 0.10 5.36 12.73
CA TYR A 71 -0.63 5.07 13.95
C TYR A 71 0.32 4.79 15.12
N GLU A 72 1.33 3.94 14.93
CA GLU A 72 2.35 3.64 15.94
C GLU A 72 3.03 4.90 16.48
N LEU A 73 3.38 5.83 15.58
CA LEU A 73 4.09 7.04 15.92
C LEU A 73 3.17 8.09 16.59
N LEU A 74 1.93 8.26 16.08
CA LEU A 74 1.02 9.32 16.52
C LEU A 74 0.21 8.93 17.76
N SER A 75 -0.15 7.64 17.93
CA SER A 75 -0.94 7.16 19.06
C SER A 75 -0.25 7.27 20.41
N LYS A 76 1.06 7.54 20.43
CA LYS A 76 1.82 7.85 21.65
C LYS A 76 1.40 9.17 22.29
N LYS A 77 0.80 10.09 21.51
CA LYS A 77 0.45 11.43 21.96
C LYS A 77 -0.99 11.84 21.69
N TYR A 78 -1.62 11.25 20.69
CA TYR A 78 -2.97 11.59 20.24
C TYR A 78 -3.88 10.37 20.24
N LYS A 79 -5.18 10.57 20.42
CA LYS A 79 -6.18 9.52 20.25
C LYS A 79 -6.43 9.30 18.75
N CYS A 80 -5.79 8.26 18.19
CA CYS A 80 -5.82 7.98 16.76
C CYS A 80 -6.79 6.85 16.40
N CYS A 81 -7.38 6.92 15.21
CA CYS A 81 -8.13 5.82 14.61
C CYS A 81 -7.82 5.68 13.12
N PHE A 82 -8.22 4.54 12.56
CA PHE A 82 -8.19 4.32 11.12
C PHE A 82 -9.55 4.54 10.50
N ILE A 83 -9.56 5.02 9.25
CA ILE A 83 -10.74 5.08 8.41
C ILE A 83 -10.45 4.40 7.09
N LYS A 84 -11.30 3.44 6.71
CA LYS A 84 -11.20 2.73 5.44
C LYS A 84 -12.57 2.61 4.77
N LYS A 85 -12.61 2.72 3.46
CA LYS A 85 -13.81 2.38 2.70
C LYS A 85 -13.98 0.87 2.68
N TYR A 86 -15.19 0.40 2.92
CA TYR A 86 -15.50 -1.01 2.92
C TYR A 86 -15.42 -1.62 1.52
N TYR A 87 -14.57 -2.63 1.36
CA TYR A 87 -14.48 -3.49 0.19
C TYR A 87 -14.44 -4.95 0.64
N LYS A 88 -15.36 -5.77 0.09
CA LYS A 88 -15.47 -7.19 0.46
C LYS A 88 -14.20 -8.00 0.24
N ASN A 89 -13.41 -7.62 -0.77
CA ASN A 89 -12.17 -8.29 -1.16
C ASN A 89 -10.90 -7.77 -0.49
N GLN A 90 -11.03 -6.83 0.48
CA GLN A 90 -9.90 -6.26 1.24
C GLN A 90 -10.06 -6.52 2.75
N LYS A 91 -10.62 -7.65 3.14
CA LYS A 91 -10.80 -8.03 4.54
C LYS A 91 -9.46 -8.17 5.27
N ASP A 92 -8.44 -8.68 4.61
CA ASP A 92 -7.08 -8.79 5.10
C ASP A 92 -6.50 -7.43 5.56
N GLU A 93 -6.65 -6.39 4.76
CA GLU A 93 -6.22 -5.03 5.15
C GLU A 93 -7.06 -4.46 6.30
N GLN A 94 -8.37 -4.74 6.33
CA GLN A 94 -9.22 -4.35 7.43
C GLN A 94 -8.77 -5.01 8.73
N MET A 95 -8.51 -6.33 8.72
CA MET A 95 -8.03 -7.08 9.89
C MET A 95 -6.67 -6.57 10.38
N LEU A 96 -5.73 -6.25 9.48
CA LEU A 96 -4.44 -5.68 9.86
C LEU A 96 -4.58 -4.36 10.61
N LEU A 97 -5.48 -3.48 10.14
CA LEU A 97 -5.74 -2.20 10.79
C LEU A 97 -6.48 -2.39 12.14
N GLU A 98 -7.48 -3.28 12.19
CA GLU A 98 -8.25 -3.61 13.41
C GLU A 98 -7.37 -4.21 14.51
N ASN A 99 -6.42 -5.07 14.15
CA ASN A 99 -5.48 -5.65 15.10
C ASN A 99 -4.55 -4.62 15.76
N LYS A 100 -4.31 -3.48 15.10
CA LYS A 100 -3.42 -2.44 15.62
C LYS A 100 -4.16 -1.33 16.35
N GLY A 101 -5.40 -1.01 15.93
CA GLY A 101 -6.17 0.09 16.52
C GLY A 101 -7.63 0.14 16.05
N LYS A 102 -8.39 1.11 16.55
CA LYS A 102 -9.79 1.27 16.18
C LYS A 102 -9.93 1.58 14.69
N LEU A 103 -10.67 0.76 13.96
CA LEU A 103 -11.03 0.97 12.55
C LEU A 103 -12.51 1.36 12.42
N TYR A 104 -12.77 2.44 11.69
CA TYR A 104 -14.10 2.79 11.18
C TYR A 104 -14.15 2.43 9.69
N CYS A 105 -14.87 1.33 9.38
CA CYS A 105 -15.02 0.83 8.01
C CYS A 105 -16.46 1.00 7.53
N ASN A 106 -16.67 1.82 6.49
CA ASN A 106 -18.01 2.08 5.97
C ASN A 106 -17.98 2.23 4.43
N LYS A 107 -19.15 2.10 3.78
CA LYS A 107 -19.30 2.34 2.34
C LYS A 107 -19.00 3.80 1.96
N LYS A 108 -19.30 4.74 2.86
CA LYS A 108 -18.94 6.17 2.71
C LYS A 108 -17.95 6.55 3.82
N ARG A 109 -16.81 7.12 3.47
CA ARG A 109 -15.81 7.60 4.44
C ARG A 109 -16.34 8.75 5.30
N SER A 110 -17.21 9.61 4.76
CA SER A 110 -17.85 10.69 5.52
C SER A 110 -18.60 10.17 6.74
N THR A 111 -19.33 9.05 6.62
CA THR A 111 -20.01 8.42 7.76
C THR A 111 -19.00 7.92 8.79
N ALA A 112 -17.91 7.29 8.37
CA ALA A 112 -16.85 6.80 9.26
C ALA A 112 -16.14 7.97 9.99
N ILE A 113 -15.92 9.10 9.32
CA ILE A 113 -15.35 10.31 9.93
C ILE A 113 -16.27 10.85 11.03
N ILE A 114 -17.58 10.94 10.77
CA ILE A 114 -18.56 11.42 11.76
C ILE A 114 -18.57 10.51 13.01
N SER A 115 -18.50 9.18 12.81
CA SER A 115 -18.40 8.24 13.93
C SER A 115 -17.13 8.47 14.76
N ALA A 116 -16.00 8.70 14.11
CA ALA A 116 -14.73 8.98 14.80
C ALA A 116 -14.77 10.32 15.58
N ILE A 117 -15.44 11.34 15.04
CA ILE A 117 -15.66 12.62 15.73
C ILE A 117 -16.53 12.41 16.99
N ASN A 118 -17.63 11.66 16.87
CA ASN A 118 -18.54 11.39 18.00
C ASN A 118 -17.81 10.64 19.13
N ASP A 119 -16.87 9.75 18.78
CA ASP A 119 -16.05 9.01 19.73
C ASP A 119 -14.80 9.81 20.21
N LYS A 120 -14.73 11.10 19.85
CA LYS A 120 -13.69 12.06 20.29
C LYS A 120 -12.27 11.59 19.96
N TYR A 121 -12.04 11.22 18.69
CA TYR A 121 -10.71 10.98 18.17
C TYR A 121 -10.08 12.28 17.69
N ASP A 122 -8.78 12.47 17.98
CA ASP A 122 -8.02 13.67 17.58
C ASP A 122 -7.59 13.56 16.12
N ILE A 123 -7.12 12.37 15.71
CA ILE A 123 -6.56 12.11 14.39
C ILE A 123 -7.21 10.87 13.77
N ALA A 124 -7.64 10.99 12.53
CA ALA A 124 -8.04 9.86 11.69
C ALA A 124 -7.04 9.65 10.54
N ILE A 125 -6.51 8.44 10.44
CA ILE A 125 -5.59 8.01 9.37
C ILE A 125 -6.43 7.27 8.33
N LEU A 126 -6.54 7.86 7.12
CA LEU A 126 -7.37 7.32 6.04
C LEU A 126 -6.53 6.46 5.09
N ASP A 127 -6.85 5.17 5.00
CA ASP A 127 -6.22 4.26 4.04
C ASP A 127 -6.92 4.33 2.67
N ASP A 128 -6.12 4.65 1.62
CA ASP A 128 -6.53 4.79 0.21
C ASP A 128 -7.67 5.79 -0.03
N GLY A 129 -7.59 6.98 0.61
CA GLY A 129 -8.60 8.03 0.55
C GLY A 129 -8.43 9.07 -0.59
N LEU A 130 -7.29 9.09 -1.29
CA LEU A 130 -6.87 10.19 -2.16
C LEU A 130 -7.86 10.53 -3.30
N GLN A 131 -8.57 9.52 -3.83
CA GLN A 131 -9.57 9.70 -4.88
C GLN A 131 -10.97 10.04 -4.35
N ASP A 132 -11.12 10.25 -3.03
CA ASP A 132 -12.38 10.71 -2.43
C ASP A 132 -12.48 12.23 -2.54
N LEU A 133 -13.23 12.69 -3.52
CA LEU A 133 -13.34 14.12 -3.87
C LEU A 133 -14.28 14.91 -2.95
N GLU A 134 -15.00 14.23 -2.07
CA GLU A 134 -15.96 14.86 -1.14
C GLU A 134 -15.29 15.28 0.19
N ILE A 135 -14.04 14.87 0.42
CA ILE A 135 -13.31 15.11 1.67
C ILE A 135 -12.13 16.03 1.42
N LYS A 136 -11.98 17.08 2.24
CA LYS A 136 -10.76 17.85 2.33
C LYS A 136 -9.89 17.26 3.45
N PHE A 137 -8.69 16.80 3.08
CA PHE A 137 -7.72 16.28 4.04
C PHE A 137 -6.83 17.41 4.57
N ASP A 138 -6.41 17.30 5.83
CA ASP A 138 -5.45 18.24 6.43
C ASP A 138 -4.03 17.91 5.96
N LYS A 139 -3.71 16.62 5.82
CA LYS A 139 -2.45 16.13 5.24
C LYS A 139 -2.70 15.01 4.26
N GLU A 140 -1.95 15.02 3.16
CA GLU A 140 -1.96 13.98 2.14
C GLU A 140 -0.54 13.45 1.98
N ILE A 141 -0.38 12.12 1.99
CA ILE A 141 0.89 11.43 1.79
C ILE A 141 0.73 10.48 0.63
N ILE A 142 1.53 10.67 -0.41
CA ILE A 142 1.47 9.86 -1.62
C ILE A 142 2.53 8.77 -1.56
N CYS A 143 2.07 7.50 -1.53
CA CYS A 143 2.94 6.35 -1.48
C CYS A 143 3.31 5.85 -2.87
N PHE A 144 4.58 5.58 -3.06
CA PHE A 144 5.12 4.84 -4.18
C PHE A 144 5.88 3.61 -3.71
N ASN A 145 5.99 2.62 -4.58
CA ASN A 145 6.96 1.55 -4.43
C ASN A 145 8.21 1.89 -5.25
N GLY A 146 9.38 1.87 -4.63
CA GLY A 146 10.64 2.26 -5.25
C GLY A 146 11.02 1.40 -6.48
N LYS A 147 10.66 0.12 -6.48
CA LYS A 147 10.95 -0.81 -7.58
C LYS A 147 10.05 -0.59 -8.80
N ASN A 148 8.74 -0.46 -8.58
CA ASN A 148 7.76 -0.30 -9.65
C ASN A 148 7.63 1.16 -10.11
N TRP A 149 7.93 2.12 -9.22
CA TRP A 149 7.82 3.55 -9.43
C TRP A 149 6.49 3.94 -10.10
N ILE A 150 6.54 4.53 -11.29
CA ILE A 150 5.38 4.93 -12.10
C ILE A 150 5.05 3.95 -13.25
N GLY A 151 5.80 2.83 -13.33
CA GLY A 151 5.68 1.88 -14.44
C GLY A 151 5.98 2.55 -15.77
N ASN A 152 5.10 2.36 -16.77
CA ASN A 152 5.24 3.00 -18.09
C ASN A 152 4.82 4.49 -18.13
N GLY A 153 4.48 5.09 -16.99
CA GLY A 153 4.14 6.50 -16.84
C GLY A 153 2.77 6.92 -17.38
N LEU A 154 1.97 6.00 -17.90
CA LEU A 154 0.66 6.30 -18.48
C LEU A 154 -0.48 6.05 -17.48
N THR A 155 -1.61 6.72 -17.73
CA THR A 155 -2.83 6.53 -16.93
C THR A 155 -3.65 5.32 -17.41
N ILE A 156 -4.51 4.80 -16.54
CA ILE A 156 -5.41 3.67 -16.80
C ILE A 156 -6.30 3.97 -18.01
N PRO A 157 -6.49 2.99 -18.94
CA PRO A 157 -5.96 1.62 -18.97
C PRO A 157 -4.62 1.45 -19.71
N SER A 158 -4.03 2.52 -20.26
CA SER A 158 -2.74 2.49 -21.00
C SER A 158 -1.56 2.17 -20.09
N GLY A 159 -1.66 2.48 -18.80
CA GLY A 159 -0.65 2.28 -17.79
C GLY A 159 -1.26 2.21 -16.38
N PRO A 160 -0.41 2.14 -15.35
CA PRO A 160 -0.84 1.88 -13.99
C PRO A 160 -1.35 3.11 -13.23
N LEU A 161 -1.22 4.33 -13.79
CA LEU A 161 -1.49 5.54 -13.03
C LEU A 161 -2.98 5.87 -12.97
N ARG A 162 -3.49 6.17 -11.78
CA ARG A 162 -4.85 6.68 -11.53
C ARG A 162 -4.99 8.14 -11.96
N GLU A 163 -3.87 8.90 -11.91
CA GLU A 163 -3.75 10.30 -12.27
C GLU A 163 -2.44 10.52 -13.04
N GLU A 164 -2.37 11.58 -13.85
CA GLU A 164 -1.14 11.92 -14.55
C GLU A 164 -0.02 12.27 -13.57
N PHE A 165 1.19 11.79 -13.83
CA PHE A 165 2.36 12.04 -12.98
C PHE A 165 2.62 13.54 -12.74
N ARG A 166 2.39 14.40 -13.74
CA ARG A 166 2.55 15.85 -13.61
C ARG A 166 1.63 16.48 -12.55
N LEU A 167 0.47 15.85 -12.25
CA LEU A 167 -0.46 16.34 -11.22
C LEU A 167 0.01 16.02 -9.80
N LEU A 168 1.11 15.25 -9.65
CA LEU A 168 1.73 14.99 -8.37
C LEU A 168 2.16 16.28 -7.66
N SER A 169 2.51 17.34 -8.43
CA SER A 169 2.91 18.64 -7.89
C SER A 169 1.86 19.34 -7.00
N LYS A 170 0.59 18.90 -7.05
CA LYS A 170 -0.45 19.40 -6.13
C LYS A 170 -0.30 18.87 -4.70
N TYR A 171 0.43 17.77 -4.49
CA TYR A 171 0.71 17.18 -3.20
C TYR A 171 2.07 17.64 -2.68
N LYS A 172 2.26 17.59 -1.36
CA LYS A 172 3.52 18.00 -0.74
C LYS A 172 4.36 16.83 -0.22
N ASN A 173 3.72 15.80 0.31
CA ASN A 173 4.41 14.72 1.00
C ASN A 173 4.44 13.45 0.16
N ILE A 174 5.61 12.94 -0.10
CA ILE A 174 5.85 11.73 -0.89
C ILE A 174 6.56 10.71 0.00
N CYS A 175 6.05 9.49 0.04
CA CYS A 175 6.73 8.37 0.70
C CYS A 175 7.06 7.29 -0.33
N ILE A 176 8.34 6.93 -0.43
CA ILE A 176 8.83 5.91 -1.35
C ILE A 176 9.19 4.68 -0.53
N ASN A 177 8.42 3.62 -0.69
CA ASN A 177 8.54 2.39 0.09
C ASN A 177 9.34 1.32 -0.65
N GLY A 178 10.16 0.58 0.10
CA GLY A 178 10.88 -0.60 -0.36
C GLY A 178 12.20 -0.27 -1.06
N ASP A 179 12.68 -1.24 -1.84
CA ASP A 179 13.98 -1.18 -2.47
C ASP A 179 14.15 0.01 -3.42
N LEU A 180 15.23 0.76 -3.22
CA LEU A 180 15.53 2.01 -3.92
C LEU A 180 16.67 1.85 -4.94
N GLU A 181 16.73 0.73 -5.67
CA GLU A 181 17.75 0.52 -6.73
C GLU A 181 17.89 1.71 -7.70
N ASN A 182 16.80 2.48 -7.89
CA ASN A 182 16.76 3.65 -8.78
C ASN A 182 16.54 4.97 -8.03
N LYS A 183 16.98 5.08 -6.77
CA LYS A 183 16.73 6.24 -5.89
C LYS A 183 17.06 7.57 -6.59
N ASP A 184 18.23 7.69 -7.17
CA ASP A 184 18.69 8.95 -7.78
C ASP A 184 17.84 9.37 -8.98
N LEU A 185 17.40 8.42 -9.81
CA LEU A 185 16.48 8.70 -10.92
C LEU A 185 15.13 9.18 -10.42
N ILE A 186 14.57 8.50 -9.43
CA ILE A 186 13.28 8.86 -8.82
C ILE A 186 13.35 10.26 -8.20
N LEU A 187 14.39 10.54 -7.42
CA LEU A 187 14.60 11.84 -6.80
C LEU A 187 14.79 12.95 -7.86
N LYS A 188 15.53 12.66 -8.94
CA LYS A 188 15.70 13.59 -10.05
C LYS A 188 14.36 13.91 -10.75
N GLU A 189 13.55 12.90 -11.03
CA GLU A 189 12.22 13.09 -11.65
C GLU A 189 11.29 13.89 -10.74
N LEU A 190 11.27 13.62 -9.44
CA LEU A 190 10.48 14.37 -8.46
C LEU A 190 10.96 15.82 -8.36
N ASN A 191 12.27 16.06 -8.26
CA ASN A 191 12.84 17.40 -8.19
C ASN A 191 12.61 18.24 -9.45
N ASN A 192 12.56 17.59 -10.61
CA ASN A 192 12.20 18.25 -11.88
C ASN A 192 10.72 18.64 -11.92
N LEU A 193 9.86 17.88 -11.24
CA LEU A 193 8.43 18.17 -11.18
C LEU A 193 8.09 19.26 -10.16
N SER A 194 8.68 19.22 -8.98
CA SER A 194 8.55 20.25 -7.94
C SER A 194 9.68 20.16 -6.91
N LYS A 195 10.21 21.33 -6.54
CA LYS A 195 11.19 21.45 -5.44
C LYS A 195 10.54 21.55 -4.06
N SER A 196 9.22 21.65 -3.99
CA SER A 196 8.47 21.77 -2.73
C SER A 196 8.14 20.43 -2.09
N PHE A 197 8.46 19.30 -2.74
CA PHE A 197 8.21 17.99 -2.18
C PHE A 197 9.01 17.74 -0.91
N LYS A 198 8.32 17.21 0.10
CA LYS A 198 8.91 16.56 1.26
C LYS A 198 8.95 15.07 0.96
N ILE A 199 10.15 14.55 0.71
CA ILE A 199 10.34 13.16 0.25
C ILE A 199 10.90 12.35 1.40
N PHE A 200 10.21 11.26 1.74
CA PHE A 200 10.59 10.29 2.75
C PHE A 200 10.81 8.95 2.09
N THR A 201 11.77 8.21 2.57
CA THR A 201 12.05 6.85 2.15
C THR A 201 11.83 5.89 3.29
N SER A 202 11.44 4.66 2.97
CA SER A 202 11.20 3.62 3.96
C SER A 202 11.52 2.24 3.41
N GLU A 203 11.92 1.35 4.30
CA GLU A 203 12.19 -0.06 4.00
C GLU A 203 11.29 -0.98 4.83
N TYR A 204 10.97 -2.14 4.27
CA TYR A 204 10.37 -3.23 5.03
C TYR A 204 11.45 -4.02 5.74
N TYR A 205 11.20 -4.32 7.01
CA TYR A 205 12.03 -5.24 7.78
C TYR A 205 11.14 -6.28 8.48
N PRO A 206 11.60 -7.52 8.58
CA PRO A 206 10.88 -8.57 9.29
C PRO A 206 11.06 -8.41 10.79
N THR A 207 9.98 -8.50 11.57
CA THR A 207 10.02 -8.35 13.03
C THR A 207 10.13 -9.68 13.77
N ASN A 208 9.90 -10.79 13.09
CA ASN A 208 9.99 -12.14 13.66
C ASN A 208 10.99 -13.03 12.90
N ILE A 209 12.05 -12.44 12.37
CA ILE A 209 13.02 -13.17 11.54
C ILE A 209 13.77 -14.25 12.33
N ASP A 210 13.96 -14.05 13.64
CA ASP A 210 14.66 -14.98 14.52
C ASP A 210 13.87 -16.28 14.77
N GLU A 211 12.58 -16.31 14.40
CA GLU A 211 11.77 -17.53 14.42
C GLU A 211 12.11 -18.49 13.27
N PHE A 212 12.91 -18.05 12.28
CA PHE A 212 13.23 -18.79 11.07
C PHE A 212 14.68 -19.26 11.04
N GLU A 213 14.88 -20.55 10.77
CA GLU A 213 16.20 -21.14 10.70
C GLU A 213 16.89 -20.84 9.36
N LYS A 214 18.00 -20.08 9.37
CA LYS A 214 18.75 -19.72 8.15
C LYS A 214 19.33 -20.91 7.37
N LYS A 215 19.49 -22.06 8.02
CA LYS A 215 20.01 -23.29 7.40
C LYS A 215 18.97 -24.06 6.60
N LYS A 216 17.68 -23.83 6.87
CA LYS A 216 16.56 -24.47 6.15
C LYS A 216 16.34 -23.87 4.77
N ASN A 217 15.77 -24.68 3.91
CA ASN A 217 15.33 -24.26 2.58
C ASN A 217 13.84 -23.92 2.62
N TYR A 218 13.44 -22.85 1.93
CA TYR A 218 12.07 -22.34 1.99
C TYR A 218 11.40 -22.30 0.62
N LEU A 219 10.11 -22.65 0.62
CA LEU A 219 9.15 -22.29 -0.40
C LEU A 219 8.42 -21.03 0.07
N ALA A 220 8.58 -19.92 -0.64
CA ALA A 220 7.90 -18.68 -0.36
C ALA A 220 6.76 -18.45 -1.32
N PHE A 221 5.55 -18.15 -0.79
CA PHE A 221 4.44 -17.76 -1.63
C PHE A 221 3.81 -16.45 -1.16
N SER A 222 3.23 -15.68 -2.06
CA SER A 222 2.43 -14.52 -1.70
C SER A 222 1.45 -14.09 -2.78
N GLY A 223 0.31 -13.52 -2.35
CA GLY A 223 -0.71 -12.86 -3.16
C GLY A 223 -0.84 -11.38 -2.80
N ILE A 224 0.29 -10.68 -2.70
CA ILE A 224 0.38 -9.25 -2.45
C ILE A 224 0.83 -8.51 -3.71
N GLY A 225 0.54 -7.21 -3.79
CA GLY A 225 0.85 -6.38 -4.97
C GLY A 225 2.34 -6.25 -5.30
N ASN A 226 3.25 -6.73 -4.43
CA ASN A 226 4.69 -6.72 -4.68
C ASN A 226 5.40 -7.94 -4.10
N HIS A 227 5.17 -9.09 -4.74
CA HIS A 227 5.82 -10.36 -4.42
C HIS A 227 7.36 -10.24 -4.41
N LYS A 228 7.93 -9.57 -5.41
CA LYS A 228 9.40 -9.44 -5.56
C LYS A 228 10.05 -8.71 -4.38
N SER A 229 9.40 -7.70 -3.81
CA SER A 229 9.92 -7.01 -2.61
C SER A 229 9.89 -7.91 -1.38
N PHE A 230 8.88 -8.76 -1.24
CA PHE A 230 8.82 -9.75 -0.17
C PHE A 230 9.99 -10.73 -0.28
N ILE A 231 10.23 -11.30 -1.46
CA ILE A 231 11.35 -12.22 -1.69
C ILE A 231 12.70 -11.53 -1.46
N SER A 232 12.88 -10.31 -1.97
CA SER A 232 14.12 -9.53 -1.74
C SER A 232 14.38 -9.29 -0.26
N MET A 233 13.32 -8.99 0.51
CA MET A 233 13.42 -8.84 1.96
C MET A 233 13.88 -10.15 2.61
N LEU A 234 13.27 -11.30 2.33
CA LEU A 234 13.65 -12.57 2.89
C LEU A 234 15.13 -12.92 2.61
N LYS A 235 15.57 -12.72 1.36
CA LYS A 235 16.96 -12.94 0.93
C LYS A 235 17.94 -11.98 1.63
N LYS A 236 17.57 -10.72 1.87
CA LYS A 236 18.38 -9.75 2.62
C LYS A 236 18.66 -10.18 4.06
N TYR A 237 17.76 -11.00 4.63
CA TYR A 237 17.90 -11.57 5.99
C TYR A 237 18.40 -13.02 5.98
N ASP A 238 19.08 -13.43 4.91
CA ASP A 238 19.77 -14.72 4.73
C ASP A 238 18.86 -15.96 4.71
N LEU A 239 17.57 -15.82 4.44
CA LEU A 239 16.71 -16.97 4.25
C LEU A 239 16.92 -17.58 2.84
N LYS A 240 17.09 -18.90 2.79
CA LYS A 240 17.33 -19.66 1.55
C LYS A 240 16.02 -19.96 0.84
N ILE A 241 15.57 -19.04 -0.02
CA ILE A 241 14.35 -19.22 -0.82
C ILE A 241 14.69 -20.04 -2.06
N ILE A 242 14.26 -21.30 -2.07
CA ILE A 242 14.50 -22.25 -3.18
C ILE A 242 13.38 -22.15 -4.21
N LYS A 243 12.13 -21.98 -3.74
CA LYS A 243 10.95 -21.91 -4.61
C LYS A 243 10.10 -20.71 -4.30
N GLU A 244 9.62 -20.05 -5.36
CA GLU A 244 8.78 -18.86 -5.27
C GLU A 244 7.47 -19.11 -6.00
N ILE A 245 6.32 -18.78 -5.38
CA ILE A 245 4.99 -18.88 -6.00
C ILE A 245 4.29 -17.53 -5.85
N GLU A 246 4.07 -16.84 -6.98
CA GLU A 246 3.40 -15.56 -7.05
C GLU A 246 1.92 -15.73 -7.42
N PHE A 247 1.03 -15.25 -6.55
CA PHE A 247 -0.41 -15.14 -6.81
C PHE A 247 -0.80 -13.67 -7.12
N PRO A 248 -1.94 -13.44 -7.78
CA PRO A 248 -2.48 -12.10 -7.96
C PRO A 248 -2.69 -11.37 -6.63
N ASP A 249 -2.61 -10.03 -6.65
CA ASP A 249 -2.89 -9.22 -5.45
C ASP A 249 -4.31 -9.49 -4.92
N HIS A 250 -4.44 -9.59 -3.60
CA HIS A 250 -5.67 -9.97 -2.90
C HIS A 250 -6.24 -11.34 -3.30
N TYR A 251 -5.36 -12.28 -3.68
CA TYR A 251 -5.78 -13.63 -4.05
C TYR A 251 -6.50 -14.33 -2.90
N GLN A 252 -7.64 -14.98 -3.21
CA GLN A 252 -8.35 -15.83 -2.26
C GLN A 252 -7.90 -17.29 -2.49
N PHE A 253 -7.13 -17.80 -1.56
CA PHE A 253 -6.58 -19.15 -1.65
C PHE A 253 -7.69 -20.19 -1.53
N SER A 254 -7.71 -21.14 -2.45
CA SER A 254 -8.58 -22.31 -2.36
C SER A 254 -7.87 -23.44 -1.58
N PRO A 255 -8.61 -24.39 -0.99
CA PRO A 255 -8.01 -25.59 -0.39
C PRO A 255 -7.07 -26.34 -1.35
N ASN A 256 -7.40 -26.36 -2.66
CA ASN A 256 -6.56 -26.99 -3.68
C ASN A 256 -5.23 -26.25 -3.89
N ASP A 257 -5.21 -24.92 -3.83
CA ASP A 257 -3.97 -24.15 -3.94
C ASP A 257 -3.04 -24.48 -2.78
N ILE A 258 -3.59 -24.47 -1.55
CA ILE A 258 -2.81 -24.79 -0.36
C ILE A 258 -2.32 -26.24 -0.35
N LYS A 259 -3.17 -27.19 -0.76
CA LYS A 259 -2.77 -28.58 -0.93
C LYS A 259 -1.59 -28.73 -1.90
N LYS A 260 -1.61 -28.02 -3.04
CA LYS A 260 -0.49 -28.02 -4.00
C LYS A 260 0.79 -27.45 -3.39
N ILE A 261 0.69 -26.34 -2.63
CA ILE A 261 1.84 -25.74 -1.95
C ILE A 261 2.42 -26.71 -0.92
N LEU A 262 1.56 -27.34 -0.09
CA LEU A 262 1.97 -28.33 0.91
C LEU A 262 2.68 -29.53 0.29
N ASN A 263 2.08 -30.14 -0.77
CA ASN A 263 2.68 -31.28 -1.46
C ASN A 263 4.03 -30.90 -2.08
N THR A 264 4.11 -29.73 -2.76
CA THR A 264 5.37 -29.27 -3.33
C THR A 264 6.48 -29.09 -2.28
N ALA A 265 6.12 -28.53 -1.12
CA ALA A 265 7.08 -28.34 -0.04
C ALA A 265 7.53 -29.68 0.58
N GLU A 266 6.61 -30.65 0.70
CA GLU A 266 6.91 -31.99 1.20
C GLU A 266 7.83 -32.77 0.24
N ASP A 267 7.50 -32.77 -1.07
CA ASP A 267 8.28 -33.45 -2.12
C ASP A 267 9.71 -32.91 -2.21
N GLU A 268 9.92 -31.62 -1.99
CA GLU A 268 11.22 -30.95 -2.09
C GLU A 268 11.89 -30.69 -0.72
N ASN A 269 11.31 -31.18 0.39
CA ASN A 269 11.77 -30.97 1.76
C ASN A 269 12.01 -29.48 2.09
N LEU A 270 11.00 -28.62 1.83
CA LEU A 270 11.02 -27.19 2.03
C LEU A 270 10.10 -26.78 3.20
N GLU A 271 10.53 -25.80 3.98
CA GLU A 271 9.64 -25.09 4.91
C GLU A 271 8.81 -24.04 4.14
N ILE A 272 7.55 -23.86 4.54
CA ILE A 272 6.66 -22.93 3.85
C ILE A 272 6.63 -21.60 4.59
N ILE A 273 6.78 -20.50 3.84
CA ILE A 273 6.76 -19.14 4.35
C ILE A 273 5.88 -18.24 3.48
N THR A 274 5.07 -17.39 4.12
CA THR A 274 4.23 -16.41 3.43
C THR A 274 4.21 -15.07 4.16
N THR A 275 3.47 -14.08 3.67
CA THR A 275 3.27 -12.80 4.36
C THR A 275 2.17 -12.91 5.42
N GLU A 276 2.22 -12.07 6.47
CA GLU A 276 1.13 -11.97 7.45
C GLU A 276 -0.22 -11.69 6.78
N LYS A 277 -0.24 -10.82 5.76
CA LYS A 277 -1.43 -10.46 4.99
C LYS A 277 -2.04 -11.66 4.27
N ASP A 278 -1.21 -12.53 3.69
CA ASP A 278 -1.67 -13.74 3.02
C ASP A 278 -2.10 -14.80 4.04
N TYR A 279 -1.37 -14.94 5.15
CA TYR A 279 -1.72 -15.86 6.22
C TYR A 279 -3.11 -15.57 6.79
N LEU A 280 -3.46 -14.29 6.98
CA LEU A 280 -4.80 -13.88 7.44
C LEU A 280 -5.92 -14.27 6.44
N ARG A 281 -5.60 -14.53 5.18
CA ARG A 281 -6.57 -15.01 4.17
C ARG A 281 -6.79 -16.52 4.22
N LEU A 282 -5.96 -17.25 4.98
CA LEU A 282 -6.05 -18.71 5.12
C LEU A 282 -7.06 -19.18 6.18
N ASN A 283 -7.86 -18.28 6.74
CA ASN A 283 -8.70 -18.42 7.95
C ASN A 283 -9.60 -19.66 8.06
N ASN A 284 -9.77 -20.49 7.00
CA ASN A 284 -10.58 -21.71 7.04
C ASN A 284 -9.85 -22.93 6.46
N ILE A 285 -8.52 -22.84 6.32
CA ILE A 285 -7.71 -23.89 5.71
C ILE A 285 -6.71 -24.37 6.78
N ASP A 286 -6.41 -25.67 6.82
CA ASP A 286 -5.36 -26.19 7.70
C ASP A 286 -4.02 -25.57 7.31
N ASN A 287 -3.53 -24.65 8.14
CA ASN A 287 -2.35 -23.84 7.91
C ASN A 287 -1.21 -24.09 8.89
N LYS A 288 -1.30 -25.18 9.69
CA LYS A 288 -0.32 -25.50 10.76
C LYS A 288 1.13 -25.65 10.27
N LYS A 289 1.32 -26.03 8.99
CA LYS A 289 2.64 -26.17 8.37
C LYS A 289 3.10 -24.88 7.64
N ILE A 290 2.30 -23.79 7.70
CA ILE A 290 2.59 -22.54 6.99
C ILE A 290 3.04 -21.48 8.00
N ASN A 291 4.28 -21.05 7.88
CA ASN A 291 4.82 -19.96 8.66
C ASN A 291 4.60 -18.62 7.95
N TYR A 292 4.52 -17.53 8.69
CA TYR A 292 4.40 -16.20 8.09
C TYR A 292 5.36 -15.19 8.69
N VAL A 293 5.84 -14.29 7.84
CA VAL A 293 6.71 -13.20 8.25
C VAL A 293 5.85 -11.98 8.56
N LYS A 294 6.03 -11.47 9.77
CA LYS A 294 5.57 -10.13 10.16
C LYS A 294 6.57 -9.12 9.63
N SER A 295 6.10 -8.13 8.92
CA SER A 295 6.96 -7.07 8.41
C SER A 295 6.42 -5.70 8.78
N GLU A 296 7.29 -4.84 9.25
CA GLU A 296 7.00 -3.45 9.57
C GLU A 296 7.76 -2.51 8.65
N LEU A 297 7.31 -1.26 8.62
CA LEU A 297 7.92 -0.20 7.83
C LEU A 297 8.83 0.64 8.73
N LYS A 298 10.10 0.78 8.35
CA LYS A 298 11.06 1.70 8.97
C LYS A 298 11.25 2.88 8.04
N LEU A 299 10.99 4.09 8.55
CA LEU A 299 11.28 5.35 7.86
C LEU A 299 12.72 5.77 8.10
N ASP A 300 13.36 6.37 7.11
CA ASP A 300 14.76 6.82 7.25
C ASP A 300 14.91 7.95 8.29
N ASN A 301 13.90 8.82 8.43
CA ASN A 301 13.88 9.89 9.41
C ASN A 301 12.49 10.08 10.02
N GLU A 302 12.17 9.27 11.04
CA GLU A 302 10.87 9.28 11.71
C GLU A 302 10.55 10.61 12.39
N ASN A 303 11.55 11.24 13.01
CA ASN A 303 11.36 12.51 13.75
C ASN A 303 10.98 13.66 12.81
N GLU A 304 11.68 13.77 11.68
CA GLU A 304 11.36 14.79 10.67
C GLU A 304 10.00 14.51 10.02
N PHE A 305 9.72 13.24 9.72
CA PHE A 305 8.42 12.83 9.18
C PHE A 305 7.27 13.24 10.07
N ILE A 306 7.33 12.92 11.39
CA ILE A 306 6.30 13.30 12.35
C ILE A 306 6.18 14.82 12.45
N LYS A 307 7.31 15.54 12.54
CA LYS A 307 7.31 16.99 12.60
C LYS A 307 6.53 17.60 11.44
N ILE A 308 6.80 17.17 10.21
CA ILE A 308 6.13 17.65 9.00
C ILE A 308 4.64 17.27 8.98
N ILE A 309 4.29 16.06 9.42
CA ILE A 309 2.89 15.63 9.49
C ILE A 309 2.11 16.43 10.52
N LEU A 310 2.75 16.84 11.62
CA LEU A 310 2.13 17.60 12.72
C LEU A 310 2.25 19.13 12.58
N GLU A 311 2.97 19.67 11.60
CA GLU A 311 3.19 21.13 11.44
C GLU A 311 1.89 21.95 11.43
N ASP A 312 0.75 21.36 10.98
CA ASP A 312 -0.55 22.02 11.00
C ASP A 312 -1.53 21.41 12.04
N VAL A 313 -1.08 20.43 12.84
CA VAL A 313 -1.90 19.78 13.88
C VAL A 313 -1.86 20.56 15.20
N ASN A 314 -0.78 21.29 15.47
CA ASN A 314 -0.58 22.06 16.71
C ASN A 314 -1.43 23.36 16.80
N GLN A 315 -2.42 23.53 15.92
CA GLN A 315 -3.37 24.67 15.96
C GLN A 315 -4.76 24.25 16.49
N ILE A 316 -4.82 23.19 17.30
CA ILE A 316 -6.03 22.79 18.05
C ILE A 316 -5.96 23.33 19.47
#